data_d9d607e9f4781dbc8c4d5facbc8f9e04
#
_entry.id   d9d607e9f4781dbc8c4d5facbc8f9e04
#
_cell.length_a   1.000
_cell.length_b   1.000
_cell.length_c   1.000
_cell.angle_alpha   90.00
_cell.angle_beta   90.00
_cell.angle_gamma   90.00
#
_symmetry.space_group_name_H-M   'P 1'
#
loop_
_entity.id
_entity.type
_entity.pdbx_description
1 polymer ?
#
loop_
_entity_poly.entity_id
_entity_poly.type
_entity_poly.pdbx_seq_one_letter_code
_entity_poly.pdbx_strand_id
1 'polypeptide(L)'
;ISGIFFVWVLSITMFFKQGFCRYLCPYGGWLSLLGLLTPLRIRRSSSSCLRSKGYDCDKCSRACPSRIQVHELISVRNLECTNCLTCISACPKQANAIHFGTANKKVSAKKLLAMLCVLLLLMPLLAHVIFDFWTSKTPLEQRRYLLDILSSLSH
;
A
#
# COMPACT_ATOMS: atom_id res chain seq x y z
N ILE A 1 26.40 7.72 18.17
CA ILE A 1 25.41 8.54 17.44
C ILE A 1 24.43 7.64 16.70
N SER A 2 24.90 6.64 15.94
CA SER A 2 24.04 5.70 15.19
C SER A 2 23.08 4.89 16.08
N GLY A 3 23.56 4.41 17.25
CA GLY A 3 22.74 3.64 18.18
C GLY A 3 21.59 4.45 18.82
N ILE A 4 21.86 5.71 19.15
CA ILE A 4 20.84 6.61 19.73
C ILE A 4 19.75 6.89 18.69
N PHE A 5 20.14 7.15 17.44
CA PHE A 5 19.20 7.36 16.34
C PHE A 5 18.33 6.11 16.11
N PHE A 6 18.92 4.92 16.17
CA PHE A 6 18.20 3.66 15.99
C PHE A 6 17.17 3.42 17.10
N VAL A 7 17.55 3.64 18.35
CA VAL A 7 16.64 3.54 19.51
C VAL A 7 15.49 4.56 19.40
N TRP A 8 15.78 5.78 18.95
CA TRP A 8 14.78 6.82 18.76
C TRP A 8 13.76 6.45 17.68
N VAL A 9 14.24 5.93 16.53
CA VAL A 9 13.38 5.45 15.45
C VAL A 9 12.52 4.28 15.90
N LEU A 10 13.09 3.31 16.63
CA LEU A 10 12.34 2.18 17.22
C LEU A 10 11.24 2.66 18.16
N SER A 11 11.54 3.64 19.02
CA SER A 11 10.57 4.21 19.94
C SER A 11 9.39 4.84 19.21
N ILE A 12 9.65 5.61 18.15
CA ILE A 12 8.59 6.21 17.33
C ILE A 12 7.72 5.12 16.67
N THR A 13 8.33 4.05 16.14
CA THR A 13 7.57 2.97 15.48
C THR A 13 6.72 2.17 16.46
N MET A 14 7.12 2.06 17.72
CA MET A 14 6.33 1.42 18.78
C MET A 14 5.08 2.24 19.16
N PHE A 15 5.22 3.55 19.28
CA PHE A 15 4.12 4.43 19.69
C PHE A 15 3.15 4.76 18.56
N PHE A 16 3.64 4.85 17.31
CA PHE A 16 2.82 5.23 16.15
C PHE A 16 2.71 4.07 15.17
N LYS A 17 1.49 3.61 14.89
CA LYS A 17 1.23 2.64 13.82
C LYS A 17 1.75 3.21 12.49
N GLN A 18 2.71 2.51 11.87
CA GLN A 18 3.36 2.91 10.61
C GLN A 18 4.10 4.26 10.68
N GLY A 19 4.59 4.66 11.87
CA GLY A 19 5.25 5.95 12.09
C GLY A 19 6.45 6.18 11.17
N PHE A 20 7.29 5.16 10.95
CA PHE A 20 8.45 5.25 10.07
C PHE A 20 8.06 5.56 8.62
N CYS A 21 7.14 4.79 8.04
CA CYS A 21 6.71 4.96 6.65
C CYS A 21 5.98 6.27 6.41
N ARG A 22 5.38 6.83 7.46
CA ARG A 22 4.55 8.03 7.37
C ARG A 22 5.34 9.32 7.56
N TYR A 23 6.30 9.34 8.50
CA TYR A 23 6.99 10.58 8.91
C TYR A 23 8.45 10.64 8.50
N LEU A 24 9.13 9.49 8.40
CA LEU A 24 10.55 9.44 8.10
C LEU A 24 10.87 9.00 6.68
N CYS A 25 10.00 8.20 6.04
CA CYS A 25 10.29 7.68 4.72
C CYS A 25 9.89 8.69 3.63
N PRO A 26 10.85 9.27 2.87
CA PRO A 26 10.54 10.20 1.78
C PRO A 26 9.70 9.54 0.68
N TYR A 27 9.87 8.23 0.50
CA TYR A 27 9.09 7.44 -0.46
C TYR A 27 7.61 7.35 -0.04
N GLY A 28 7.33 7.20 1.26
CA GLY A 28 5.96 7.21 1.80
C GLY A 28 5.27 8.55 1.59
N GLY A 29 5.99 9.66 1.80
CA GLY A 29 5.51 11.01 1.51
C GLY A 29 5.17 11.22 0.03
N TRP A 30 6.05 10.76 -0.86
CA TRP A 30 5.84 10.82 -2.30
C TRP A 30 4.62 10.01 -2.75
N LEU A 31 4.47 8.78 -2.25
CA LEU A 31 3.32 7.94 -2.55
C LEU A 31 2.00 8.53 -2.05
N SER A 32 1.99 9.17 -0.88
CA SER A 32 0.78 9.81 -0.36
C SER A 32 0.37 11.02 -1.19
N LEU A 33 1.34 11.78 -1.70
CA LEU A 33 1.10 12.89 -2.63
C LEU A 33 0.51 12.38 -3.96
N LEU A 34 1.10 11.33 -4.54
CA LEU A 34 0.56 10.67 -5.73
C LEU A 34 -0.85 10.12 -5.48
N GLY A 35 -1.12 9.60 -4.27
CA GLY A 35 -2.44 9.14 -3.84
C GLY A 35 -3.52 10.23 -3.88
N LEU A 36 -3.15 11.49 -3.64
CA LEU A 36 -4.09 12.62 -3.78
C LEU A 36 -4.44 12.94 -5.24
N LEU A 37 -3.51 12.71 -6.16
CA LEU A 37 -3.70 12.97 -7.59
C LEU A 37 -4.53 11.88 -8.27
N THR A 38 -4.52 10.65 -7.72
CA THR A 38 -5.26 9.54 -8.33
C THR A 38 -6.77 9.74 -8.20
N PRO A 39 -7.54 9.50 -9.28
CA PRO A 39 -9.00 9.52 -9.25
C PRO A 39 -9.60 8.29 -8.55
N LEU A 40 -8.80 7.23 -8.37
CA LEU A 40 -9.19 5.99 -7.72
C LEU A 40 -9.12 6.14 -6.19
N ARG A 41 -10.28 6.06 -5.53
CA ARG A 41 -10.40 6.31 -4.09
C ARG A 41 -11.41 5.37 -3.45
N ILE A 42 -11.32 5.27 -2.12
CA ILE A 42 -12.33 4.63 -1.31
C ILE A 42 -13.53 5.58 -1.22
N ARG A 43 -14.69 5.09 -1.59
CA ARG A 43 -15.96 5.82 -1.58
C ARG A 43 -17.00 5.07 -0.79
N ARG A 44 -17.86 5.81 -0.13
CA ARG A 44 -19.00 5.32 0.62
C ARG A 44 -20.30 5.69 -0.10
N SER A 45 -21.17 4.70 -0.30
CA SER A 45 -22.54 4.92 -0.76
C SER A 45 -23.43 5.19 0.46
N SER A 46 -23.95 6.40 0.58
CA SER A 46 -24.83 6.77 1.69
C SER A 46 -26.12 5.95 1.71
N SER A 47 -26.67 5.61 0.56
CA SER A 47 -27.93 4.84 0.45
C SER A 47 -27.83 3.43 1.01
N SER A 48 -26.65 2.79 0.91
CA SER A 48 -26.43 1.40 1.37
C SER A 48 -25.81 1.34 2.77
N CYS A 49 -25.33 2.46 3.32
CA CYS A 49 -24.62 2.48 4.59
C CYS A 49 -25.59 2.30 5.76
N LEU A 50 -25.27 1.39 6.68
CA LEU A 50 -26.07 1.15 7.87
C LEU A 50 -26.19 2.39 8.77
N ARG A 51 -25.12 3.18 8.88
CA ARG A 51 -25.16 4.44 9.65
C ARG A 51 -26.16 5.44 9.08
N SER A 52 -26.28 5.53 7.76
CA SER A 52 -27.28 6.39 7.12
C SER A 52 -28.73 5.89 7.33
N LYS A 53 -28.88 4.64 7.74
CA LYS A 53 -30.17 4.03 8.10
C LYS A 53 -30.50 4.09 9.60
N GLY A 54 -29.69 4.84 10.38
CA GLY A 54 -29.91 5.02 11.82
C GLY A 54 -29.22 4.00 12.73
N TYR A 55 -28.42 3.07 12.18
CA TYR A 55 -27.64 2.14 13.00
C TYR A 55 -26.31 2.75 13.37
N ASP A 56 -25.86 2.57 14.61
CA ASP A 56 -24.55 3.01 15.06
C ASP A 56 -23.47 2.03 14.57
N CYS A 57 -22.96 2.26 13.36
CA CYS A 57 -21.97 1.42 12.70
C CYS A 57 -20.74 2.23 12.34
N ASP A 58 -19.60 1.87 12.94
CA ASP A 58 -18.27 2.50 12.72
C ASP A 58 -17.17 1.49 12.38
N LYS A 59 -17.53 0.24 12.02
CA LYS A 59 -16.60 -0.86 11.76
C LYS A 59 -15.49 -0.49 10.77
N CYS A 60 -15.80 0.26 9.71
CA CYS A 60 -14.84 0.71 8.72
C CYS A 60 -13.77 1.65 9.30
N SER A 61 -14.13 2.51 10.24
CA SER A 61 -13.18 3.44 10.89
C SER A 61 -12.34 2.74 11.94
N ARG A 62 -12.92 1.81 12.71
CA ARG A 62 -12.13 0.98 13.65
C ARG A 62 -11.13 0.08 12.94
N ALA A 63 -11.45 -0.43 11.77
CA ALA A 63 -10.56 -1.25 10.98
C ALA A 63 -9.46 -0.46 10.25
N CYS A 64 -9.57 0.88 10.19
CA CYS A 64 -8.60 1.71 9.52
C CYS A 64 -7.28 1.81 10.33
N PRO A 65 -6.12 1.39 9.77
CA PRO A 65 -4.84 1.49 10.48
C PRO A 65 -4.43 2.94 10.75
N SER A 66 -4.85 3.87 9.87
CA SER A 66 -4.59 5.32 10.03
C SER A 66 -5.67 6.04 10.85
N ARG A 67 -6.64 5.32 11.45
CA ARG A 67 -7.73 5.87 12.26
C ARG A 67 -8.56 6.95 11.57
N ILE A 68 -8.67 6.90 10.24
CA ILE A 68 -9.51 7.82 9.47
C ILE A 68 -10.98 7.49 9.76
N GLN A 69 -11.79 8.50 9.98
CA GLN A 69 -13.23 8.35 10.21
C GLN A 69 -13.98 8.13 8.89
N VAL A 70 -13.76 6.96 8.29
CA VAL A 70 -14.32 6.59 6.98
C VAL A 70 -15.84 6.62 6.96
N HIS A 71 -16.49 6.36 8.11
CA HIS A 71 -17.95 6.34 8.23
C HIS A 71 -18.61 7.73 8.08
N GLU A 72 -17.85 8.80 8.23
CA GLU A 72 -18.34 10.18 8.05
C GLU A 72 -18.11 10.69 6.63
N LEU A 73 -17.08 10.18 5.96
CA LEU A 73 -16.66 10.68 4.66
C LEU A 73 -17.41 9.95 3.53
N ILE A 74 -17.87 10.70 2.53
CA ILE A 74 -18.41 10.15 1.28
C ILE A 74 -17.27 9.64 0.39
N SER A 75 -16.13 10.34 0.39
CA SER A 75 -14.91 9.96 -0.34
C SER A 75 -13.71 10.20 0.55
N VAL A 76 -12.88 9.18 0.72
CA VAL A 76 -11.65 9.31 1.53
C VAL A 76 -10.59 10.03 0.72
N ARG A 77 -10.36 11.30 1.07
CA ARG A 77 -9.37 12.18 0.45
C ARG A 77 -8.40 12.67 1.53
N ASN A 78 -7.57 11.76 1.98
CA ASN A 78 -6.64 12.04 3.08
C ASN A 78 -5.24 11.50 2.71
N LEU A 79 -4.20 12.31 2.95
CA LEU A 79 -2.80 11.93 2.78
C LEU A 79 -2.41 10.67 3.58
N GLU A 80 -3.13 10.44 4.67
CA GLU A 80 -2.91 9.29 5.55
C GLU A 80 -3.51 7.99 5.02
N CYS A 81 -4.31 8.05 3.95
CA CYS A 81 -4.95 6.88 3.37
C CYS A 81 -3.98 6.14 2.44
N THR A 82 -3.54 4.99 2.88
CA THR A 82 -2.64 4.09 2.10
C THR A 82 -3.40 3.23 1.08
N ASN A 83 -4.70 3.42 0.92
CA ASN A 83 -5.56 2.60 0.05
C ASN A 83 -5.46 1.08 0.33
N CYS A 84 -5.24 0.69 1.58
CA CYS A 84 -5.07 -0.71 2.01
C CYS A 84 -6.35 -1.56 1.89
N LEU A 85 -7.49 -0.96 1.56
CA LEU A 85 -8.81 -1.58 1.36
C LEU A 85 -9.39 -2.32 2.60
N THR A 86 -8.74 -2.26 3.75
CA THR A 86 -9.19 -2.93 4.99
C THR A 86 -10.58 -2.45 5.44
N CYS A 87 -10.90 -1.18 5.23
CA CYS A 87 -12.24 -0.65 5.52
C CYS A 87 -13.35 -1.27 4.65
N ILE A 88 -13.02 -1.70 3.42
CA ILE A 88 -13.96 -2.38 2.52
C ILE A 88 -14.24 -3.78 3.03
N SER A 89 -13.21 -4.53 3.43
CA SER A 89 -13.36 -5.90 3.96
C SER A 89 -14.08 -5.91 5.32
N ALA A 90 -13.93 -4.86 6.12
CA ALA A 90 -14.60 -4.70 7.41
C ALA A 90 -16.09 -4.28 7.27
N CYS A 91 -16.50 -3.79 6.10
CA CYS A 91 -17.88 -3.41 5.85
C CYS A 91 -18.77 -4.67 5.81
N PRO A 92 -19.88 -4.72 6.54
CA PRO A 92 -20.81 -5.85 6.49
C PRO A 92 -21.26 -6.14 5.04
N LYS A 93 -21.23 -7.41 4.65
CA LYS A 93 -21.62 -7.85 3.29
C LYS A 93 -23.05 -7.42 2.92
N GLN A 94 -23.94 -7.33 3.90
CA GLN A 94 -25.33 -6.88 3.72
C GLN A 94 -25.41 -5.41 3.31
N ALA A 95 -24.50 -4.56 3.82
CA ALA A 95 -24.47 -3.14 3.48
C ALA A 95 -23.73 -2.87 2.17
N ASN A 96 -22.58 -3.54 1.97
CA ASN A 96 -21.68 -3.37 0.83
C ASN A 96 -21.53 -1.89 0.39
N ALA A 97 -21.46 -1.01 1.40
CA ALA A 97 -21.58 0.43 1.22
C ALA A 97 -20.27 1.08 0.80
N ILE A 98 -19.13 0.39 1.00
CA ILE A 98 -17.80 0.93 0.69
C ILE A 98 -17.24 0.22 -0.52
N HIS A 99 -16.72 0.98 -1.46
CA HIS A 99 -16.12 0.47 -2.68
C HIS A 99 -14.89 1.28 -3.07
N PHE A 100 -14.01 0.65 -3.82
CA PHE A 100 -12.86 1.30 -4.45
C PHE A 100 -13.20 1.64 -5.90
N GLY A 101 -12.92 2.86 -6.31
CA GLY A 101 -13.20 3.29 -7.68
C GLY A 101 -13.21 4.79 -7.90
N THR A 102 -13.66 5.18 -9.08
CA THR A 102 -13.91 6.57 -9.46
C THR A 102 -15.33 6.99 -9.08
N ALA A 103 -15.69 8.25 -9.34
CA ALA A 103 -17.04 8.78 -9.06
C ALA A 103 -18.15 7.91 -9.68
N ASN A 104 -17.92 7.42 -10.89
CA ASN A 104 -18.96 6.78 -11.70
C ASN A 104 -18.77 5.26 -11.88
N LYS A 105 -17.60 4.70 -11.51
CA LYS A 105 -17.31 3.28 -11.75
C LYS A 105 -16.69 2.62 -10.53
N LYS A 106 -17.28 1.51 -10.09
CA LYS A 106 -16.71 0.61 -9.08
C LYS A 106 -15.67 -0.27 -9.75
N VAL A 107 -14.48 -0.36 -9.17
CA VAL A 107 -13.42 -1.25 -9.65
C VAL A 107 -13.56 -2.57 -8.91
N SER A 108 -13.76 -3.65 -9.65
CA SER A 108 -13.80 -4.99 -9.08
C SER A 108 -12.38 -5.42 -8.67
N ALA A 109 -12.27 -6.07 -7.51
CA ALA A 109 -10.99 -6.60 -7.01
C ALA A 109 -10.30 -7.53 -8.03
N LYS A 110 -11.08 -8.33 -8.79
CA LYS A 110 -10.56 -9.20 -9.85
C LYS A 110 -9.88 -8.41 -10.97
N LYS A 111 -10.48 -7.29 -11.41
CA LYS A 111 -9.89 -6.42 -12.45
C LYS A 111 -8.63 -5.72 -11.94
N LEU A 112 -8.62 -5.27 -10.68
CA LEU A 112 -7.45 -4.66 -10.07
C LEU A 112 -6.30 -5.65 -9.96
N LEU A 113 -6.57 -6.88 -9.52
CA LEU A 113 -5.59 -7.95 -9.42
C LEU A 113 -5.03 -8.32 -10.80
N ALA A 114 -5.89 -8.50 -11.81
CA ALA A 114 -5.45 -8.79 -13.18
C ALA A 114 -4.55 -7.68 -13.73
N MET A 115 -4.93 -6.42 -13.54
CA MET A 115 -4.12 -5.27 -13.96
C MET A 115 -2.76 -5.26 -13.25
N LEU A 116 -2.73 -5.55 -11.95
CA LEU A 116 -1.49 -5.62 -11.18
C LEU A 116 -0.59 -6.77 -11.66
N CYS A 117 -1.15 -7.96 -11.92
CA CYS A 117 -0.40 -9.09 -12.46
C CYS A 117 0.19 -8.78 -13.84
N VAL A 118 -0.60 -8.17 -14.73
CA VAL A 118 -0.12 -7.74 -16.05
C VAL A 118 1.01 -6.74 -15.90
N LEU A 119 0.88 -5.74 -15.02
CA LEU A 119 1.92 -4.74 -14.79
C LEU A 119 3.21 -5.38 -14.26
N LEU A 120 3.09 -6.28 -13.27
CA LEU A 120 4.24 -6.97 -12.66
C LEU A 120 4.98 -7.88 -13.65
N LEU A 121 4.28 -8.46 -14.62
CA LEU A 121 4.89 -9.29 -15.66
C LEU A 121 5.45 -8.43 -16.80
N LEU A 122 4.72 -7.39 -17.20
CA LEU A 122 5.08 -6.56 -18.34
C LEU A 122 6.28 -5.66 -18.04
N MET A 123 6.37 -5.08 -16.82
CA MET A 123 7.45 -4.17 -16.47
C MET A 123 8.86 -4.80 -16.56
N PRO A 124 9.14 -5.98 -15.96
CA PRO A 124 10.45 -6.61 -16.10
C PRO A 124 10.73 -7.05 -17.54
N LEU A 125 9.70 -7.48 -18.27
CA LEU A 125 9.85 -7.87 -19.67
C LEU A 125 10.22 -6.66 -20.54
N LEU A 126 9.58 -5.52 -20.36
CA LEU A 126 9.91 -4.27 -21.03
C LEU A 126 11.31 -3.76 -20.63
N ALA A 127 11.64 -3.85 -19.33
CA ALA A 127 12.98 -3.46 -18.86
C ALA A 127 14.07 -4.35 -19.48
N HIS A 128 13.82 -5.63 -19.66
CA HIS A 128 14.74 -6.53 -20.33
C HIS A 128 14.90 -6.20 -21.82
N VAL A 129 13.76 -5.99 -22.52
CA VAL A 129 13.75 -5.78 -23.99
C VAL A 129 14.32 -4.40 -24.37
N ILE A 130 13.99 -3.34 -23.60
CA ILE A 130 14.35 -1.97 -23.96
C ILE A 130 15.73 -1.58 -23.43
N PHE A 131 16.09 -2.00 -22.23
CA PHE A 131 17.28 -1.52 -21.54
C PHE A 131 18.36 -2.58 -21.35
N ASP A 132 18.11 -3.85 -21.67
CA ASP A 132 18.97 -4.99 -21.32
C ASP A 132 19.46 -4.96 -19.84
N PHE A 133 18.65 -4.32 -18.99
CA PHE A 133 19.00 -3.93 -17.62
C PHE A 133 19.01 -5.13 -16.66
N TRP A 134 18.32 -6.21 -17.02
CA TRP A 134 18.13 -7.37 -16.14
C TRP A 134 19.25 -8.39 -16.25
N THR A 135 20.12 -8.27 -17.23
CA THR A 135 21.29 -9.13 -17.38
C THR A 135 22.43 -8.57 -16.54
N SER A 136 22.82 -9.26 -15.48
CA SER A 136 24.00 -8.88 -14.74
C SER A 136 25.22 -9.10 -15.63
N LYS A 137 25.86 -8.01 -16.06
CA LYS A 137 27.12 -8.01 -16.83
C LYS A 137 28.34 -8.41 -15.98
N THR A 138 28.12 -9.03 -14.82
CA THR A 138 29.21 -9.51 -13.99
C THR A 138 29.91 -10.66 -14.70
N PRO A 139 31.21 -10.57 -14.99
CA PRO A 139 31.97 -11.62 -15.64
C PRO A 139 31.92 -12.90 -14.78
N LEU A 140 31.93 -14.05 -15.45
CA LEU A 140 31.82 -15.36 -14.78
C LEU A 140 32.95 -15.57 -13.74
N GLU A 141 34.10 -14.99 -13.93
CA GLU A 141 35.22 -14.96 -12.98
C GLU A 141 34.83 -14.35 -11.63
N GLN A 142 34.16 -13.22 -11.65
CA GLN A 142 33.72 -12.52 -10.44
C GLN A 142 32.64 -13.29 -9.69
N ARG A 143 31.75 -14.00 -10.41
CA ARG A 143 30.78 -14.90 -9.79
C ARG A 143 31.45 -16.10 -9.10
N ARG A 144 32.44 -16.72 -9.73
CA ARG A 144 33.20 -17.81 -9.13
C ARG A 144 33.93 -17.36 -7.87
N TYR A 145 34.59 -16.22 -7.93
CA TYR A 145 35.28 -15.66 -6.77
C TYR A 145 34.33 -15.43 -5.58
N LEU A 146 33.13 -14.89 -5.82
CA LEU A 146 32.11 -14.69 -4.78
C LEU A 146 31.61 -16.03 -4.21
N LEU A 147 31.44 -17.05 -5.04
CA LEU A 147 31.03 -18.37 -4.59
C LEU A 147 32.11 -19.06 -3.74
N ASP A 148 33.38 -18.90 -4.09
CA ASP A 148 34.48 -19.42 -3.29
C ASP A 148 34.56 -18.75 -1.90
N ILE A 149 34.41 -17.44 -1.84
CA ILE A 149 34.36 -16.72 -0.57
C ILE A 149 33.16 -17.19 0.27
N LEU A 150 31.97 -17.34 -0.32
CA LEU A 150 30.79 -17.80 0.40
C LEU A 150 30.97 -19.25 0.91
N SER A 151 31.62 -20.12 0.14
CA SER A 151 31.92 -21.49 0.58
C SER A 151 32.92 -21.53 1.74
N SER A 152 33.89 -20.62 1.75
CA SER A 152 34.89 -20.51 2.84
C SER A 152 34.30 -19.93 4.14
N LEU A 153 33.22 -19.12 4.05
CA LEU A 153 32.52 -18.55 5.20
C LEU A 153 31.50 -19.51 5.83
N SER A 154 31.15 -20.60 5.14
CA SER A 154 30.20 -21.61 5.62
C SER A 154 30.81 -22.70 6.48
N HIS A 155 32.13 -22.67 6.70
CA HIS A 155 32.88 -23.51 7.64
C HIS A 155 33.31 -22.65 8.82
#